data_a9d019ab897933c619c2b9873e54c246
#
_entry.id   a9d019ab897933c619c2b9873e54c246
#
_cell.length_a   1.000
_cell.length_b   1.000
_cell.length_c   1.000
_cell.angle_alpha   90.00
_cell.angle_beta   90.00
_cell.angle_gamma   90.00
#
_symmetry.space_group_name_H-M   'P 1'
#
loop_
_entity.id
_entity.type
_entity.pdbx_description
1 polymer ?
#
loop_
_entity_poly.entity_id
_entity_poly.type
_entity_poly.pdbx_seq_one_letter_code
_entity_poly.pdbx_strand_id
1 'polypeptide(L)'
;MKLIISFSGRSNGNSNDIAQYISRENDLIINFKDLNIHSCMDCNYECFKSVCKYREDDIYKLYEMMYDYDKVVLIVPMYCNNPSSLYFIFNERSQDFFMHNGLRYEELMKKLYIIGILGSKTESPNFLKTFNKWFFGAEEDIIAFNKEHLELSDHILGIERHLYDLRLSDSVINIPRIREKLDDFLK
;
A
#
# COMPACT_ATOMS: atom_id res chain seq x y z
N MET A 1 6.60 -16.65 -0.48
CA MET A 1 6.18 -15.93 -1.72
C MET A 1 5.56 -14.60 -1.35
N LYS A 2 5.76 -13.57 -2.17
CA LYS A 2 5.16 -12.24 -1.96
C LYS A 2 4.14 -11.93 -3.05
N LEU A 3 3.04 -11.29 -2.65
CA LEU A 3 2.16 -10.54 -3.54
C LEU A 3 2.50 -9.06 -3.41
N ILE A 4 2.89 -8.44 -4.51
CA ILE A 4 3.31 -7.04 -4.55
C ILE A 4 2.27 -6.26 -5.34
N ILE A 5 1.61 -5.28 -4.71
CA ILE A 5 0.54 -4.49 -5.32
C ILE A 5 0.98 -3.03 -5.43
N SER A 6 1.08 -2.53 -6.66
CA SER A 6 1.42 -1.12 -6.91
C SER A 6 0.17 -0.27 -7.11
N PHE A 7 0.01 0.76 -6.30
CA PHE A 7 -1.07 1.75 -6.40
C PHE A 7 -0.68 2.99 -7.21
N SER A 8 0.28 2.84 -8.11
CA SER A 8 0.67 3.91 -9.02
C SER A 8 -0.23 3.98 -10.25
N GLY A 9 -0.71 5.17 -10.61
CA GLY A 9 -1.36 5.40 -11.90
C GLY A 9 -0.41 5.38 -13.11
N ARG A 10 0.92 5.32 -12.88
CA ARG A 10 1.95 5.30 -13.92
C ARG A 10 2.47 3.89 -14.13
N SER A 11 2.70 3.52 -15.38
CA SER A 11 3.32 2.23 -15.74
C SER A 11 4.83 2.22 -15.47
N ASN A 12 5.48 3.39 -15.53
CA ASN A 12 6.91 3.57 -15.26
C ASN A 12 7.09 4.56 -14.11
N GLY A 13 8.02 4.30 -13.22
CA GLY A 13 8.35 5.18 -12.10
C GLY A 13 8.66 4.41 -10.83
N ASN A 14 8.94 5.13 -9.76
CA ASN A 14 9.50 4.58 -8.52
C ASN A 14 8.70 3.40 -7.92
N SER A 15 7.37 3.41 -8.00
CA SER A 15 6.57 2.29 -7.49
C SER A 15 6.84 1.01 -8.25
N ASN A 16 6.94 1.10 -9.58
CA ASN A 16 7.24 -0.05 -10.41
C ASN A 16 8.71 -0.50 -10.23
N ASP A 17 9.64 0.46 -10.15
CA ASP A 17 11.05 0.15 -9.92
C ASP A 17 11.26 -0.58 -8.59
N ILE A 18 10.59 -0.13 -7.52
CA ILE A 18 10.61 -0.81 -6.23
C ILE A 18 9.98 -2.20 -6.35
N ALA A 19 8.82 -2.33 -7.00
CA ALA A 19 8.15 -3.62 -7.17
C ALA A 19 9.06 -4.63 -7.86
N GLN A 20 9.73 -4.23 -8.94
CA GLN A 20 10.69 -5.07 -9.65
C GLN A 20 11.90 -5.41 -8.79
N TYR A 21 12.44 -4.44 -8.07
CA TYR A 21 13.61 -4.63 -7.21
C TYR A 21 13.38 -5.67 -6.09
N ILE A 22 12.22 -5.58 -5.41
CA ILE A 22 11.91 -6.47 -4.28
C ILE A 22 11.33 -7.82 -4.69
N SER A 23 10.94 -7.98 -5.95
CA SER A 23 10.37 -9.23 -6.49
C SER A 23 11.44 -10.32 -6.64
N ARG A 24 11.04 -11.57 -6.43
CA ARG A 24 11.81 -12.79 -6.67
C ARG A 24 11.04 -13.69 -7.62
N GLU A 25 11.64 -14.79 -8.07
CA GLU A 25 11.14 -15.68 -9.12
C GLU A 25 9.69 -16.15 -8.93
N ASN A 26 9.26 -16.40 -7.70
CA ASN A 26 7.92 -16.89 -7.39
C ASN A 26 6.97 -15.82 -6.84
N ASP A 27 7.35 -14.56 -6.91
CA ASP A 27 6.53 -13.44 -6.43
C ASP A 27 5.64 -12.93 -7.56
N LEU A 28 4.45 -12.44 -7.22
CA LEU A 28 3.50 -11.85 -8.17
C LEU A 28 3.46 -10.33 -7.99
N ILE A 29 3.60 -9.61 -9.10
CA ILE A 29 3.41 -8.15 -9.15
C ILE A 29 2.07 -7.85 -9.81
N ILE A 30 1.23 -7.07 -9.14
CA ILE A 30 -0.04 -6.55 -9.65
C ILE A 30 0.02 -5.02 -9.68
N ASN A 31 -0.27 -4.44 -10.83
CA ASN A 31 -0.55 -3.01 -10.92
C ASN A 31 -2.06 -2.81 -10.72
N PHE A 32 -2.45 -2.21 -9.63
CA PHE A 32 -3.87 -2.04 -9.28
C PHE A 32 -4.67 -1.28 -10.36
N LYS A 33 -4.04 -0.34 -11.05
CA LYS A 33 -4.65 0.40 -12.16
C LYS A 33 -5.11 -0.45 -13.35
N ASP A 34 -4.56 -1.66 -13.49
CA ASP A 34 -4.84 -2.56 -14.61
C ASP A 34 -6.01 -3.53 -14.29
N LEU A 35 -6.53 -3.48 -13.06
CA LEU A 35 -7.68 -4.26 -12.62
C LEU A 35 -8.99 -3.55 -12.94
N ASN A 36 -10.04 -4.33 -13.21
CA ASN A 36 -11.39 -3.84 -13.39
C ASN A 36 -12.08 -3.73 -12.02
N ILE A 37 -11.97 -2.58 -11.38
CA ILE A 37 -12.49 -2.33 -10.04
C ILE A 37 -13.31 -1.04 -10.03
N HIS A 38 -14.52 -1.10 -9.46
CA HIS A 38 -15.38 0.06 -9.23
C HIS A 38 -15.07 0.68 -7.87
N SER A 39 -15.11 2.01 -7.77
CA SER A 39 -15.16 2.70 -6.49
C SER A 39 -16.48 2.43 -5.78
N CYS A 40 -16.52 2.64 -4.47
CA CYS A 40 -17.73 2.50 -3.68
C CYS A 40 -18.68 3.67 -3.96
N MET A 41 -19.77 3.43 -4.68
CA MET A 41 -20.76 4.46 -5.03
C MET A 41 -22.13 3.86 -5.38
N ASP A 42 -23.18 4.68 -5.23
CA ASP A 42 -24.54 4.43 -5.73
C ASP A 42 -25.17 3.08 -5.38
N CYS A 43 -24.88 2.55 -4.21
CA CYS A 43 -25.40 1.25 -3.78
C CYS A 43 -26.35 1.30 -2.57
N ASN A 44 -26.68 2.49 -2.03
CA ASN A 44 -27.50 2.63 -0.83
C ASN A 44 -27.07 1.71 0.33
N TYR A 45 -25.77 1.48 0.48
CA TYR A 45 -25.17 0.62 1.50
C TYR A 45 -25.68 -0.83 1.46
N GLU A 46 -25.85 -1.40 0.28
CA GLU A 46 -26.31 -2.79 0.12
C GLU A 46 -25.44 -3.80 0.87
N CYS A 47 -24.13 -3.57 0.96
CA CYS A 47 -23.20 -4.41 1.71
C CYS A 47 -23.54 -4.57 3.20
N PHE A 48 -24.26 -3.62 3.82
CA PHE A 48 -24.75 -3.75 5.19
C PHE A 48 -25.98 -4.65 5.31
N LYS A 49 -26.65 -4.95 4.21
CA LYS A 49 -27.90 -5.73 4.18
C LYS A 49 -27.73 -7.09 3.51
N SER A 50 -26.84 -7.17 2.55
CA SER A 50 -26.61 -8.37 1.73
C SER A 50 -25.17 -8.43 1.22
N VAL A 51 -24.98 -8.31 -0.08
CA VAL A 51 -23.68 -8.36 -0.74
C VAL A 51 -23.43 -7.09 -1.56
N CYS A 52 -22.17 -6.74 -1.75
CA CYS A 52 -21.81 -5.57 -2.55
C CYS A 52 -22.29 -5.70 -3.99
N LYS A 53 -22.91 -4.63 -4.51
CA LYS A 53 -23.34 -4.48 -5.91
C LYS A 53 -22.22 -4.80 -6.93
N TYR A 54 -20.97 -4.50 -6.57
CA TYR A 54 -19.81 -4.67 -7.44
C TYR A 54 -18.96 -5.89 -7.07
N ARG A 55 -19.56 -6.91 -6.46
CA ARG A 55 -18.84 -8.10 -5.98
C ARG A 55 -18.14 -8.87 -7.10
N GLU A 56 -18.63 -8.78 -8.33
CA GLU A 56 -18.10 -9.53 -9.46
C GLU A 56 -16.86 -8.88 -10.11
N ASP A 57 -16.45 -7.68 -9.65
CA ASP A 57 -15.21 -7.05 -10.11
C ASP A 57 -13.97 -7.73 -9.52
N ASP A 58 -12.78 -7.28 -9.91
CA ASP A 58 -11.54 -7.96 -9.53
C ASP A 58 -11.13 -7.77 -8.06
N ILE A 59 -11.82 -6.91 -7.28
CA ILE A 59 -11.40 -6.59 -5.91
C ILE A 59 -11.52 -7.79 -4.96
N TYR A 60 -12.59 -8.59 -5.10
CA TYR A 60 -12.78 -9.77 -4.25
C TYR A 60 -11.76 -10.85 -4.54
N LYS A 61 -11.48 -11.08 -5.82
CA LYS A 61 -10.41 -12.02 -6.24
C LYS A 61 -9.06 -11.57 -5.69
N LEU A 62 -8.80 -10.25 -5.70
CA LEU A 62 -7.57 -9.71 -5.15
C LEU A 62 -7.46 -9.96 -3.64
N TYR A 63 -8.53 -9.68 -2.86
CA TYR A 63 -8.51 -9.95 -1.42
C TYR A 63 -8.37 -11.45 -1.11
N GLU A 64 -9.07 -12.33 -1.81
CA GLU A 64 -8.90 -13.77 -1.63
C GLU A 64 -7.47 -14.21 -1.95
N MET A 65 -6.90 -13.73 -3.05
CA MET A 65 -5.53 -14.03 -3.45
C MET A 65 -4.49 -13.60 -2.39
N MET A 66 -4.73 -12.52 -1.64
CA MET A 66 -3.80 -12.04 -0.61
C MET A 66 -3.52 -13.10 0.48
N TYR A 67 -4.45 -14.04 0.72
CA TYR A 67 -4.26 -15.11 1.71
C TYR A 67 -3.32 -16.21 1.24
N ASP A 68 -3.13 -16.37 -0.06
CA ASP A 68 -2.28 -17.41 -0.65
C ASP A 68 -0.78 -17.09 -0.54
N TYR A 69 -0.43 -15.87 -0.10
CA TYR A 69 0.95 -15.39 0.00
C TYR A 69 1.41 -15.24 1.45
N ASP A 70 2.72 -15.39 1.68
CA ASP A 70 3.34 -15.22 3.00
C ASP A 70 3.44 -13.74 3.40
N LYS A 71 3.69 -12.88 2.41
CA LYS A 71 3.75 -11.42 2.57
C LYS A 71 2.96 -10.74 1.46
N VAL A 72 2.21 -9.70 1.80
CA VAL A 72 1.50 -8.82 0.88
C VAL A 72 2.12 -7.43 0.99
N VAL A 73 2.74 -6.94 -0.06
CA VAL A 73 3.45 -5.66 -0.07
C VAL A 73 2.65 -4.65 -0.89
N LEU A 74 2.14 -3.61 -0.23
CA LEU A 74 1.45 -2.49 -0.87
C LEU A 74 2.45 -1.35 -1.13
N ILE A 75 2.62 -0.95 -2.38
CA ILE A 75 3.47 0.20 -2.75
C ILE A 75 2.56 1.38 -3.07
N VAL A 76 2.58 2.38 -2.20
CA VAL A 76 1.63 3.49 -2.22
C VAL A 76 2.32 4.82 -2.45
N PRO A 77 2.22 5.41 -3.65
CA PRO A 77 2.72 6.75 -3.87
C PRO A 77 1.80 7.80 -3.23
N MET A 78 2.41 8.88 -2.73
CA MET A 78 1.69 10.04 -2.23
C MET A 78 1.55 11.09 -3.35
N TYR A 79 0.38 11.70 -3.42
CA TYR A 79 0.06 12.80 -4.34
C TYR A 79 -0.70 13.90 -3.60
N CYS A 80 -0.25 15.13 -3.73
CA CYS A 80 -0.91 16.27 -3.10
C CYS A 80 -1.23 16.04 -1.62
N ASN A 81 -0.26 15.52 -0.88
CA ASN A 81 -0.37 15.24 0.54
C ASN A 81 -1.34 14.09 0.94
N ASN A 82 -1.74 13.24 -0.01
CA ASN A 82 -2.60 12.09 0.22
C ASN A 82 -2.08 10.83 -0.47
N PRO A 83 -2.40 9.64 0.01
CA PRO A 83 -2.26 8.42 -0.75
C PRO A 83 -2.97 8.50 -2.10
N SER A 84 -2.51 7.74 -3.08
CA SER A 84 -3.13 7.70 -4.40
C SER A 84 -4.62 7.34 -4.31
N SER A 85 -5.43 7.84 -5.24
CA SER A 85 -6.86 7.49 -5.32
C SER A 85 -7.09 5.98 -5.47
N LEU A 86 -6.21 5.28 -6.14
CA LEU A 86 -6.26 3.83 -6.30
C LEU A 86 -6.18 3.10 -4.95
N TYR A 87 -5.35 3.61 -4.03
CA TYR A 87 -5.30 3.08 -2.68
C TYR A 87 -6.60 3.32 -1.91
N PHE A 88 -7.22 4.49 -2.07
CA PHE A 88 -8.52 4.74 -1.42
C PHE A 88 -9.62 3.83 -1.97
N ILE A 89 -9.66 3.56 -3.27
CA ILE A 89 -10.60 2.59 -3.86
C ILE A 89 -10.40 1.21 -3.23
N PHE A 90 -9.16 0.75 -3.15
CA PHE A 90 -8.83 -0.51 -2.47
C PHE A 90 -9.32 -0.51 -1.03
N ASN A 91 -9.02 0.53 -0.26
CA ASN A 91 -9.38 0.60 1.15
C ASN A 91 -10.91 0.66 1.38
N GLU A 92 -11.64 1.49 0.63
CA GLU A 92 -13.10 1.61 0.80
C GLU A 92 -13.84 0.32 0.43
N ARG A 93 -13.34 -0.42 -0.56
CA ARG A 93 -13.93 -1.69 -0.99
C ARG A 93 -13.62 -2.84 -0.04
N SER A 94 -12.66 -2.69 0.88
CA SER A 94 -12.35 -3.69 1.91
C SER A 94 -13.47 -3.85 2.94
N GLN A 95 -14.29 -2.83 3.13
CA GLN A 95 -15.34 -2.82 4.13
C GLN A 95 -16.30 -4.00 3.97
N ASP A 96 -16.84 -4.22 2.78
CA ASP A 96 -17.77 -5.32 2.54
C ASP A 96 -17.09 -6.70 2.72
N PHE A 97 -15.86 -6.84 2.25
CA PHE A 97 -15.12 -8.10 2.34
C PHE A 97 -14.84 -8.52 3.79
N PHE A 98 -14.48 -7.56 4.66
CA PHE A 98 -14.08 -7.83 6.05
C PHE A 98 -15.18 -7.59 7.08
N MET A 99 -16.29 -6.96 6.74
CA MET A 99 -17.32 -6.51 7.68
C MET A 99 -17.87 -7.66 8.55
N HIS A 100 -17.97 -8.84 7.99
CA HIS A 100 -18.52 -10.01 8.66
C HIS A 100 -17.46 -11.04 9.05
N ASN A 101 -16.17 -10.71 8.90
CA ASN A 101 -15.08 -11.65 9.12
C ASN A 101 -13.81 -10.97 9.70
N GLY A 102 -13.91 -10.54 10.96
CA GLY A 102 -12.81 -9.87 11.66
C GLY A 102 -11.55 -10.73 11.77
N LEU A 103 -11.67 -12.07 11.89
CA LEU A 103 -10.50 -12.96 11.98
C LEU A 103 -9.69 -12.96 10.68
N ARG A 104 -10.34 -12.90 9.54
CA ARG A 104 -9.65 -12.78 8.24
C ARG A 104 -8.90 -11.47 8.13
N TYR A 105 -9.48 -10.37 8.63
CA TYR A 105 -8.80 -9.08 8.67
C TYR A 105 -7.52 -9.15 9.51
N GLU A 106 -7.58 -9.70 10.72
CA GLU A 106 -6.42 -9.85 11.60
C GLU A 106 -5.32 -10.73 10.99
N GLU A 107 -5.72 -11.82 10.32
CA GLU A 107 -4.78 -12.67 9.60
C GLU A 107 -4.04 -11.90 8.50
N LEU A 108 -4.78 -11.14 7.70
CA LEU A 108 -4.19 -10.33 6.62
C LEU A 108 -3.24 -9.27 7.18
N MET A 109 -3.59 -8.60 8.28
CA MET A 109 -2.74 -7.57 8.88
C MET A 109 -1.35 -8.09 9.28
N LYS A 110 -1.24 -9.37 9.65
CA LYS A 110 0.05 -10.00 9.99
C LYS A 110 0.97 -10.20 8.78
N LYS A 111 0.40 -10.23 7.57
CA LYS A 111 1.13 -10.42 6.31
C LYS A 111 1.33 -9.12 5.53
N LEU A 112 0.67 -8.04 5.94
CA LEU A 112 0.61 -6.79 5.19
C LEU A 112 1.81 -5.91 5.49
N TYR A 113 2.50 -5.47 4.44
CA TYR A 113 3.63 -4.53 4.47
C TYR A 113 3.31 -3.34 3.57
N ILE A 114 3.65 -2.13 4.01
CA ILE A 114 3.36 -0.92 3.25
C ILE A 114 4.64 -0.14 2.99
N ILE A 115 4.91 0.16 1.73
CA ILE A 115 6.01 1.01 1.29
C ILE A 115 5.41 2.29 0.70
N GLY A 116 5.64 3.41 1.35
CA GLY A 116 5.21 4.73 0.88
C GLY A 116 6.30 5.43 0.09
N ILE A 117 5.91 6.12 -0.98
CA ILE A 117 6.82 6.97 -1.74
C ILE A 117 6.33 8.41 -1.64
N LEU A 118 7.11 9.23 -0.94
CA LEU A 118 6.76 10.60 -0.60
C LEU A 118 7.59 11.57 -1.44
N GLY A 119 6.93 12.53 -2.08
CA GLY A 119 7.57 13.54 -2.92
C GLY A 119 8.02 14.78 -2.16
N SER A 120 7.47 15.01 -0.96
CA SER A 120 7.76 16.18 -0.15
C SER A 120 7.65 15.89 1.36
N LYS A 121 8.23 16.76 2.18
CA LYS A 121 8.12 16.69 3.66
C LYS A 121 6.68 16.79 4.15
N THR A 122 5.83 17.52 3.43
CA THR A 122 4.44 17.75 3.84
C THR A 122 3.57 16.52 3.71
N GLU A 123 4.01 15.52 2.95
CA GLU A 123 3.27 14.28 2.75
C GLU A 123 3.48 13.27 3.89
N SER A 124 4.60 13.36 4.60
CA SER A 124 4.96 12.43 5.66
C SER A 124 3.92 12.29 6.77
N PRO A 125 3.39 13.39 7.36
CA PRO A 125 2.40 13.28 8.43
C PRO A 125 1.11 12.58 7.99
N ASN A 126 0.63 12.87 6.79
CA ASN A 126 -0.58 12.24 6.27
C ASN A 126 -0.38 10.76 5.95
N PHE A 127 0.79 10.40 5.40
CA PHE A 127 1.15 9.01 5.18
C PHE A 127 1.12 8.24 6.50
N LEU A 128 1.83 8.72 7.51
CA LEU A 128 1.89 8.11 8.82
C LEU A 128 0.51 7.97 9.46
N LYS A 129 -0.27 9.04 9.48
CA LYS A 129 -1.62 9.06 10.04
C LYS A 129 -2.55 8.06 9.36
N THR A 130 -2.48 7.96 8.03
CA THR A 130 -3.34 7.07 7.24
C THR A 130 -3.04 5.62 7.54
N PHE A 131 -1.76 5.24 7.55
CA PHE A 131 -1.39 3.83 7.62
C PHE A 131 -1.23 3.33 9.06
N ASN A 132 -0.90 4.19 10.01
CA ASN A 132 -0.77 3.80 11.41
C ASN A 132 -2.09 3.25 11.99
N LYS A 133 -3.22 3.81 11.57
CA LYS A 133 -4.54 3.35 11.98
C LYS A 133 -4.82 1.89 11.64
N TRP A 134 -4.28 1.39 10.54
CA TRP A 134 -4.49 0.02 10.10
C TRP A 134 -3.88 -0.99 11.06
N PHE A 135 -2.69 -0.67 11.61
CA PHE A 135 -1.95 -1.60 12.43
C PHE A 135 -2.18 -1.43 13.93
N PHE A 136 -2.46 -0.22 14.37
CA PHE A 136 -2.48 0.11 15.79
C PHE A 136 -3.84 0.55 16.31
N GLY A 137 -4.80 0.84 15.43
CA GLY A 137 -6.15 1.25 15.83
C GLY A 137 -6.22 2.57 16.59
N ALA A 138 -5.10 3.28 16.76
CA ALA A 138 -4.99 4.45 17.59
C ALA A 138 -4.87 5.74 16.79
N GLU A 139 -5.40 6.83 17.34
CA GLU A 139 -5.15 8.20 16.88
C GLU A 139 -3.89 8.80 17.53
N GLU A 140 -3.02 7.97 18.05
CA GLU A 140 -1.86 8.42 18.81
C GLU A 140 -0.91 9.22 17.96
N ASP A 141 -0.28 10.20 18.59
CA ASP A 141 0.67 11.11 17.99
C ASP A 141 1.81 10.35 17.31
N ILE A 142 1.95 10.55 16.04
CA ILE A 142 3.03 10.00 15.26
C ILE A 142 4.27 10.80 15.56
N ILE A 143 5.14 10.24 16.38
CA ILE A 143 6.16 11.03 17.07
C ILE A 143 7.49 11.04 16.34
N ALA A 144 7.86 10.04 15.61
CA ALA A 144 9.19 9.97 15.03
C ALA A 144 9.24 9.31 13.67
N PHE A 145 9.90 9.93 12.75
CA PHE A 145 10.30 9.33 11.50
C PHE A 145 11.79 9.60 11.27
N ASN A 146 12.41 8.68 10.56
CA ASN A 146 13.79 8.84 10.15
C ASN A 146 13.89 10.00 9.13
N LYS A 147 14.98 10.75 9.16
CA LYS A 147 15.21 11.87 8.22
C LYS A 147 15.29 11.43 6.75
N GLU A 148 15.56 10.18 6.49
CA GLU A 148 15.77 9.64 5.14
C GLU A 148 14.60 8.79 4.66
N HIS A 149 13.88 8.19 5.57
CA HIS A 149 12.70 7.37 5.33
C HIS A 149 11.89 7.31 6.62
N LEU A 150 10.64 6.92 6.48
CA LEU A 150 9.72 6.71 7.60
C LEU A 150 9.67 5.24 7.94
N GLU A 151 10.07 4.92 9.15
CA GLU A 151 10.01 3.59 9.72
C GLU A 151 9.19 3.65 11.00
N LEU A 152 7.95 3.17 10.95
CA LEU A 152 7.04 3.20 12.11
C LEU A 152 6.99 1.87 12.84
N SER A 153 7.14 0.81 12.08
CA SER A 153 7.08 -0.55 12.57
C SER A 153 7.75 -1.46 11.55
N ASP A 154 7.84 -2.74 11.88
CA ASP A 154 8.31 -3.77 10.96
C ASP A 154 7.43 -3.92 9.70
N HIS A 155 6.30 -3.23 9.62
CA HIS A 155 5.32 -3.33 8.54
C HIS A 155 5.14 -2.06 7.70
N ILE A 156 5.70 -0.91 8.11
CA ILE A 156 5.50 0.37 7.41
C ILE A 156 6.83 1.06 7.17
N LEU A 157 7.14 1.31 5.91
CA LEU A 157 8.33 2.04 5.45
C LEU A 157 7.93 3.20 4.55
N GLY A 158 8.35 4.40 4.85
CA GLY A 158 8.22 5.58 4.00
C GLY A 158 9.56 6.00 3.38
N ILE A 159 9.57 6.22 2.08
CA ILE A 159 10.74 6.70 1.34
C ILE A 159 10.49 8.15 0.93
N GLU A 160 11.20 9.08 1.54
CA GLU A 160 11.09 10.51 1.29
C GLU A 160 12.09 10.97 0.24
N ARG A 161 11.65 11.06 -1.01
CA ARG A 161 12.50 11.41 -2.16
C ARG A 161 13.24 12.75 -2.00
N HIS A 162 12.62 13.74 -1.38
CA HIS A 162 13.20 15.07 -1.21
C HIS A 162 14.50 15.08 -0.40
N LEU A 163 14.76 14.04 0.39
CA LEU A 163 16.00 13.91 1.16
C LEU A 163 17.22 13.55 0.30
N TYR A 164 16.98 13.09 -0.92
CA TYR A 164 18.03 12.64 -1.84
C TYR A 164 18.25 13.59 -3.01
N ASP A 165 17.58 14.74 -3.02
CA ASP A 165 17.66 15.74 -4.11
C ASP A 165 17.45 15.11 -5.51
N LEU A 166 16.52 14.18 -5.62
CA LEU A 166 16.20 13.45 -6.84
C LEU A 166 15.34 14.29 -7.79
N ARG A 167 15.68 14.27 -9.06
CA ARG A 167 14.79 14.76 -10.11
C ARG A 167 13.58 13.85 -10.23
N LEU A 168 12.49 14.35 -10.86
CA LEU A 168 11.27 13.56 -11.05
C LEU A 168 11.49 12.30 -11.89
N SER A 169 12.48 12.32 -12.78
CA SER A 169 12.85 11.17 -13.63
C SER A 169 13.77 10.16 -12.95
N ASP A 170 14.38 10.51 -11.82
CA ASP A 170 15.35 9.65 -11.16
C ASP A 170 14.65 8.53 -10.39
N SER A 171 15.15 7.32 -10.51
CA SER A 171 14.65 6.19 -9.74
C SER A 171 15.28 6.15 -8.35
N VAL A 172 14.44 5.99 -7.33
CA VAL A 172 14.90 5.85 -5.94
C VAL A 172 15.76 4.59 -5.74
N ILE A 173 15.57 3.58 -6.57
CA ILE A 173 16.35 2.33 -6.55
C ILE A 173 17.82 2.54 -6.92
N ASN A 174 18.17 3.64 -7.59
CA ASN A 174 19.56 3.97 -7.88
C ASN A 174 20.35 4.38 -6.62
N ILE A 175 19.69 4.64 -5.52
CA ILE A 175 20.29 5.00 -4.24
C ILE A 175 20.60 3.71 -3.44
N PRO A 176 21.87 3.35 -3.19
CA PRO A 176 22.24 2.12 -2.48
C PRO A 176 21.57 1.97 -1.12
N ARG A 177 21.51 3.03 -0.35
CA ARG A 177 20.90 3.06 0.98
C ARG A 177 19.40 2.78 0.98
N ILE A 178 18.67 3.17 -0.08
CA ILE A 178 17.26 2.81 -0.23
C ILE A 178 17.14 1.31 -0.49
N ARG A 179 18.01 0.72 -1.32
CA ARG A 179 18.03 -0.72 -1.54
C ARG A 179 18.28 -1.48 -0.25
N GLU A 180 19.29 -1.09 0.53
CA GLU A 180 19.59 -1.71 1.83
C GLU A 180 18.35 -1.68 2.75
N LYS A 181 17.66 -0.55 2.83
CA LYS A 181 16.44 -0.41 3.65
C LYS A 181 15.29 -1.28 3.16
N LEU A 182 15.09 -1.40 1.86
CA LEU A 182 14.08 -2.29 1.28
C LEU A 182 14.40 -3.76 1.56
N ASP A 183 15.67 -4.14 1.45
CA ASP A 183 16.13 -5.49 1.75
C ASP A 183 15.96 -5.84 3.23
N ASP A 184 16.27 -4.91 4.13
CA ASP A 184 16.10 -5.10 5.58
C ASP A 184 14.63 -5.18 5.98
N PHE A 185 13.80 -4.31 5.41
CA PHE A 185 12.37 -4.22 5.71
C PHE A 185 11.59 -5.49 5.34
N LEU A 186 12.03 -6.23 4.33
CA LEU A 186 11.34 -7.42 3.82
C LEU A 186 11.98 -8.75 4.25
N LYS A 187 13.00 -8.72 5.09
CA LYS A 187 13.57 -9.94 5.71
C LYS A 187 12.55 -10.60 6.64
#